data_f583399e8efee3b9e39ca8f6bc53ceb2
#
_entry.id   f583399e8efee3b9e39ca8f6bc53ceb2
#
_cell.length_a   1.000
_cell.length_b   1.000
_cell.length_c   1.000
_cell.angle_alpha   90.00
_cell.angle_beta   90.00
_cell.angle_gamma   90.00
#
_symmetry.space_group_name_H-M   'P 1'
#
loop_
_entity.id
_entity.type
_entity.pdbx_description
1 polymer ?
#
loop_
_entity_poly.entity_id
_entity_poly.type
_entity_poly.pdbx_seq_one_letter_code
_entity_poly.pdbx_strand_id
1 'polypeptide(L)'
;RRTPELRRLRDAYQLRAPILQRWRSEGLPNHHLAHGYARYIVNIAAAYLVGAAVTYQGEGDGADALRRAYKNANVSGVDMELARQAALYGRGVEVIYSDAQAQPRSAALDPLSAFVVYADDVSADPLFGVHFHPITNESGTPCGYEAEVYTAAERLTYRAASFSGLLLGQPKASVPHYFGRVPLIEYWNNDEEAGDVGPVLSLIDAYDVLESDRVNDQEQLVDALLLVYGARMETDDRGRTPAQQLRQDKLLYLPDREAGAQYLAKPGTGADAEALRLALEKDIHKFSMVPDLSDEQFAGNISGVAMRYKLLGLEQLTRVKERWFREALRE
;
A
#
# COMPACT_ATOMS: atom_id res chain seq x y z
N ARG A 1 -11.93 13.01 8.35
CA ARG A 1 -11.07 12.60 9.49
C ARG A 1 -10.10 11.48 9.12
N ARG A 2 -10.45 10.52 8.25
CA ARG A 2 -9.63 9.35 7.84
C ARG A 2 -8.60 9.65 6.74
N THR A 3 -8.62 10.82 6.10
CA THR A 3 -7.73 11.14 4.96
C THR A 3 -6.23 10.95 5.23
N PRO A 4 -5.65 11.32 6.40
CA PRO A 4 -4.24 11.07 6.67
C PRO A 4 -3.89 9.59 6.75
N GLU A 5 -4.76 8.77 7.34
CA GLU A 5 -4.62 7.32 7.43
C GLU A 5 -4.66 6.67 6.05
N LEU A 6 -5.67 7.01 5.23
CA LEU A 6 -5.80 6.48 3.87
C LEU A 6 -4.60 6.87 2.98
N ARG A 7 -4.05 8.09 3.15
CA ARG A 7 -2.82 8.49 2.46
C ARG A 7 -1.62 7.65 2.88
N ARG A 8 -1.48 7.38 4.17
CA ARG A 8 -0.39 6.53 4.68
C ARG A 8 -0.48 5.10 4.13
N LEU A 9 -1.68 4.53 4.06
CA LEU A 9 -1.91 3.22 3.44
C LEU A 9 -1.55 3.22 1.94
N ARG A 10 -1.96 4.25 1.21
CA ARG A 10 -1.59 4.43 -0.20
C ARG A 10 -0.09 4.54 -0.38
N ASP A 11 0.58 5.32 0.45
CA ASP A 11 2.01 5.53 0.36
C ASP A 11 2.78 4.23 0.64
N ALA A 12 2.34 3.42 1.60
CA ALA A 12 2.89 2.08 1.85
C ALA A 12 2.70 1.14 0.64
N TYR A 13 1.50 1.14 0.04
CA TYR A 13 1.22 0.35 -1.16
C TYR A 13 2.09 0.79 -2.37
N GLN A 14 2.35 2.09 -2.50
CA GLN A 14 3.16 2.68 -3.57
C GLN A 14 4.67 2.68 -3.28
N LEU A 15 5.11 2.02 -2.19
CA LEU A 15 6.52 1.99 -1.76
C LEU A 15 7.08 3.39 -1.45
N ARG A 16 6.24 4.28 -0.93
CA ARG A 16 6.64 5.59 -0.40
C ARG A 16 6.75 5.53 1.13
N ALA A 17 7.50 4.55 1.61
CA ALA A 17 7.66 4.29 3.03
C ALA A 17 8.38 5.44 3.75
N PRO A 18 8.09 5.69 5.05
CA PRO A 18 8.73 6.75 5.84
C PRO A 18 10.25 6.64 5.88
N ILE A 19 10.79 5.42 5.80
CA ILE A 19 12.23 5.16 5.77
C ILE A 19 12.95 5.90 4.64
N LEU A 20 12.30 6.13 3.49
CA LEU A 20 12.88 6.83 2.34
C LEU A 20 13.16 8.31 2.62
N GLN A 21 12.54 8.89 3.67
CA GLN A 21 12.73 10.26 4.10
C GLN A 21 13.67 10.38 5.31
N ARG A 22 14.22 9.25 5.79
CA ARG A 22 15.11 9.23 6.94
C ARG A 22 16.41 9.96 6.62
N TRP A 23 16.80 10.88 7.48
CA TRP A 23 18.07 11.59 7.39
C TRP A 23 19.07 11.02 8.39
N ARG A 24 20.34 10.92 8.01
CA ARG A 24 21.49 10.63 8.87
C ARG A 24 22.55 11.71 8.70
N SER A 25 23.44 11.82 9.67
CA SER A 25 24.55 12.77 9.65
C SER A 25 25.44 12.53 8.42
N GLU A 26 26.00 13.61 7.87
CA GLU A 26 26.92 13.56 6.74
C GLU A 26 28.12 12.64 7.04
N GLY A 27 28.51 11.82 6.07
CA GLY A 27 29.61 10.86 6.21
C GLY A 27 29.22 9.49 6.80
N LEU A 28 27.95 9.26 7.17
CA LEU A 28 27.46 7.94 7.58
C LEU A 28 26.70 7.28 6.43
N PRO A 29 26.78 5.95 6.28
CA PRO A 29 25.95 5.22 5.34
C PRO A 29 24.46 5.49 5.60
N ASN A 30 23.70 5.72 4.54
CA ASN A 30 22.28 6.05 4.64
C ASN A 30 21.46 5.35 3.55
N HIS A 31 21.51 4.02 3.56
CA HIS A 31 20.68 3.20 2.68
C HIS A 31 19.24 3.18 3.20
N HIS A 32 18.30 3.21 2.27
CA HIS A 32 16.87 3.19 2.53
C HIS A 32 16.25 2.03 1.77
N LEU A 33 15.79 1.03 2.48
CA LEU A 33 15.12 -0.13 1.91
C LEU A 33 13.63 -0.08 2.26
N ALA A 34 12.78 -0.03 1.25
CA ALA A 34 11.33 -0.12 1.39
C ALA A 34 10.85 -1.46 0.82
N HIS A 35 10.17 -2.25 1.63
CA HIS A 35 9.71 -3.59 1.27
C HIS A 35 8.24 -3.58 0.87
N GLY A 36 7.91 -4.36 -0.16
CA GLY A 36 6.61 -4.40 -0.80
C GLY A 36 5.51 -5.18 -0.06
N TYR A 37 5.59 -5.34 1.26
CA TYR A 37 4.61 -6.13 2.03
C TYR A 37 3.17 -5.62 1.88
N ALA A 38 2.95 -4.31 1.94
CA ALA A 38 1.62 -3.73 1.77
C ALA A 38 1.03 -4.09 0.39
N ARG A 39 1.84 -4.00 -0.66
CA ARG A 39 1.44 -4.37 -2.02
C ARG A 39 1.19 -5.87 -2.15
N TYR A 40 2.04 -6.68 -1.55
CA TYR A 40 1.91 -8.14 -1.53
C TYR A 40 0.58 -8.56 -0.88
N ILE A 41 0.30 -8.08 0.33
CA ILE A 41 -0.90 -8.38 1.09
C ILE A 41 -2.16 -8.02 0.29
N VAL A 42 -2.25 -6.78 -0.20
CA VAL A 42 -3.40 -6.28 -0.96
C VAL A 42 -3.62 -7.08 -2.24
N ASN A 43 -2.56 -7.33 -3.00
CA ASN A 43 -2.69 -8.03 -4.28
C ASN A 43 -3.09 -9.51 -4.10
N ILE A 44 -2.53 -10.20 -3.10
CA ILE A 44 -2.93 -11.58 -2.81
C ILE A 44 -4.37 -11.66 -2.32
N ALA A 45 -4.77 -10.78 -1.39
CA ALA A 45 -6.14 -10.75 -0.88
C ALA A 45 -7.17 -10.45 -1.98
N ALA A 46 -6.91 -9.45 -2.84
CA ALA A 46 -7.79 -9.11 -3.96
C ALA A 46 -7.84 -10.24 -5.02
N ALA A 47 -6.69 -10.82 -5.37
CA ALA A 47 -6.63 -11.93 -6.32
C ALA A 47 -7.33 -13.18 -5.80
N TYR A 48 -7.26 -13.44 -4.49
CA TYR A 48 -7.95 -14.58 -3.89
C TYR A 48 -9.47 -14.39 -3.87
N LEU A 49 -9.97 -13.14 -3.74
CA LEU A 49 -11.39 -12.80 -3.74
C LEU A 49 -12.01 -12.84 -5.16
N VAL A 50 -11.42 -12.11 -6.11
CA VAL A 50 -11.99 -11.88 -7.46
C VAL A 50 -11.02 -12.19 -8.60
N GLY A 51 -9.96 -12.95 -8.36
CA GLY A 51 -9.02 -13.37 -9.41
C GLY A 51 -9.68 -14.23 -10.49
N ALA A 52 -10.73 -14.99 -10.15
CA ALA A 52 -11.70 -15.50 -11.10
C ALA A 52 -12.82 -14.48 -11.24
N ALA A 53 -13.16 -14.10 -12.49
CA ALA A 53 -14.22 -13.13 -12.75
C ALA A 53 -15.55 -13.56 -12.13
N VAL A 54 -16.27 -12.60 -11.55
CA VAL A 54 -17.63 -12.83 -11.03
C VAL A 54 -18.54 -13.26 -12.16
N THR A 55 -19.32 -14.32 -11.93
CA THR A 55 -20.26 -14.86 -12.92
C THR A 55 -21.69 -14.60 -12.50
N TYR A 56 -22.46 -14.02 -13.41
CA TYR A 56 -23.88 -13.74 -13.23
C TYR A 56 -24.71 -14.81 -13.93
N GLN A 57 -25.44 -15.59 -13.15
CA GLN A 57 -26.32 -16.65 -13.68
C GLN A 57 -27.74 -16.10 -13.85
N GLY A 58 -28.39 -16.46 -14.95
CA GLY A 58 -29.76 -16.10 -15.29
C GLY A 58 -30.09 -16.60 -16.68
N GLU A 59 -31.38 -16.74 -16.99
CA GLU A 59 -31.89 -17.20 -18.27
C GLU A 59 -32.73 -16.11 -18.96
N GLY A 60 -32.76 -16.16 -20.28
CA GLY A 60 -33.55 -15.26 -21.12
C GLY A 60 -32.82 -14.00 -21.58
N ASP A 61 -33.49 -13.25 -22.48
CA ASP A 61 -32.90 -12.10 -23.19
C ASP A 61 -32.38 -11.00 -22.27
N GLY A 62 -33.00 -10.80 -21.11
CA GLY A 62 -32.55 -9.81 -20.11
C GLY A 62 -31.19 -10.18 -19.48
N ALA A 63 -31.00 -11.46 -19.15
CA ALA A 63 -29.71 -11.94 -18.60
C ALA A 63 -28.59 -11.85 -19.64
N ASP A 64 -28.90 -12.11 -20.92
CA ASP A 64 -27.92 -11.96 -21.99
C ASP A 64 -27.58 -10.51 -22.29
N ALA A 65 -28.55 -9.60 -22.19
CA ALA A 65 -28.33 -8.17 -22.31
C ALA A 65 -27.43 -7.66 -21.19
N LEU A 66 -27.68 -8.08 -19.94
CA LEU A 66 -26.86 -7.74 -18.78
C LEU A 66 -25.40 -8.25 -18.93
N ARG A 67 -25.22 -9.52 -19.32
CA ARG A 67 -23.89 -10.08 -19.57
C ARG A 67 -23.11 -9.32 -20.65
N ARG A 68 -23.80 -8.90 -21.74
CA ARG A 68 -23.18 -8.06 -22.78
C ARG A 68 -22.80 -6.68 -22.24
N ALA A 69 -23.67 -6.04 -21.46
CA ALA A 69 -23.39 -4.74 -20.84
C ALA A 69 -22.16 -4.82 -19.92
N TYR A 70 -22.08 -5.82 -19.06
CA TYR A 70 -20.93 -6.04 -18.15
C TYR A 70 -19.63 -6.28 -18.90
N LYS A 71 -19.65 -7.10 -19.95
CA LYS A 71 -18.49 -7.32 -20.80
C LYS A 71 -18.03 -6.03 -21.48
N ASN A 72 -18.95 -5.23 -22.02
CA ASN A 72 -18.66 -3.97 -22.70
C ASN A 72 -18.15 -2.89 -21.73
N ALA A 73 -18.61 -2.91 -20.49
CA ALA A 73 -18.16 -2.02 -19.41
C ALA A 73 -16.87 -2.47 -18.74
N ASN A 74 -16.31 -3.65 -19.09
CA ASN A 74 -15.13 -4.25 -18.42
C ASN A 74 -15.31 -4.38 -16.89
N VAL A 75 -16.50 -4.78 -16.43
CA VAL A 75 -16.85 -4.87 -15.01
C VAL A 75 -15.86 -5.74 -14.24
N SER A 76 -15.36 -6.84 -14.82
CA SER A 76 -14.36 -7.70 -14.19
C SER A 76 -13.05 -6.95 -13.83
N GLY A 77 -12.63 -5.98 -14.64
CA GLY A 77 -11.48 -5.12 -14.32
C GLY A 77 -11.79 -4.14 -13.19
N VAL A 78 -13.02 -3.62 -13.17
CA VAL A 78 -13.51 -2.74 -12.10
C VAL A 78 -13.61 -3.51 -10.77
N ASP A 79 -14.17 -4.74 -10.78
CA ASP A 79 -14.26 -5.62 -9.61
C ASP A 79 -12.88 -5.85 -8.96
N MET A 80 -11.85 -6.12 -9.78
CA MET A 80 -10.48 -6.30 -9.29
C MET A 80 -9.94 -5.03 -8.63
N GLU A 81 -10.21 -3.86 -9.19
CA GLU A 81 -9.79 -2.59 -8.61
C GLU A 81 -10.55 -2.30 -7.31
N LEU A 82 -11.87 -2.53 -7.26
CA LEU A 82 -12.68 -2.38 -6.06
C LEU A 82 -12.22 -3.32 -4.94
N ALA A 83 -11.93 -4.58 -5.25
CA ALA A 83 -11.38 -5.53 -4.28
C ALA A 83 -10.01 -5.09 -3.74
N ARG A 84 -9.15 -4.52 -4.61
CA ARG A 84 -7.86 -3.97 -4.21
C ARG A 84 -8.02 -2.75 -3.32
N GLN A 85 -8.93 -1.84 -3.66
CA GLN A 85 -9.26 -0.67 -2.83
C GLN A 85 -9.83 -1.09 -1.48
N ALA A 86 -10.77 -2.04 -1.44
CA ALA A 86 -11.32 -2.57 -0.20
C ALA A 86 -10.23 -3.19 0.68
N ALA A 87 -9.34 -4.01 0.14
CA ALA A 87 -8.22 -4.59 0.86
C ALA A 87 -7.22 -3.54 1.38
N LEU A 88 -7.01 -2.45 0.66
CA LEU A 88 -6.08 -1.38 1.04
C LEU A 88 -6.68 -0.38 2.02
N TYR A 89 -7.85 0.16 1.70
CA TYR A 89 -8.46 1.30 2.39
C TYR A 89 -9.59 0.92 3.36
N GLY A 90 -10.02 -0.33 3.32
CA GLY A 90 -11.21 -0.82 4.03
C GLY A 90 -12.49 -0.68 3.22
N ARG A 91 -12.46 0.05 2.10
CA ARG A 91 -13.56 0.19 1.16
C ARG A 91 -13.09 0.47 -0.27
N GLY A 92 -13.83 -0.01 -1.26
CA GLY A 92 -13.77 0.44 -2.65
C GLY A 92 -14.98 1.33 -2.94
N VAL A 93 -14.88 2.21 -3.93
CA VAL A 93 -15.99 3.07 -4.36
C VAL A 93 -16.19 2.92 -5.86
N GLU A 94 -17.39 2.51 -6.24
CA GLU A 94 -17.82 2.39 -7.64
C GLU A 94 -18.76 3.53 -8.01
N VAL A 95 -18.67 4.03 -9.24
CA VAL A 95 -19.68 4.88 -9.84
C VAL A 95 -20.27 4.19 -11.06
N ILE A 96 -21.61 4.15 -11.13
CA ILE A 96 -22.34 3.69 -12.30
C ILE A 96 -22.82 4.94 -13.08
N TYR A 97 -22.56 4.96 -14.38
CA TYR A 97 -22.95 6.09 -15.24
C TYR A 97 -23.35 5.62 -16.63
N SER A 98 -24.02 6.48 -17.39
CA SER A 98 -24.30 6.27 -18.81
C SER A 98 -23.30 7.06 -19.65
N ASP A 99 -22.73 6.41 -20.67
CA ASP A 99 -21.90 7.10 -21.65
C ASP A 99 -22.73 7.94 -22.65
N ALA A 100 -22.06 8.63 -23.59
CA ALA A 100 -22.72 9.45 -24.61
C ALA A 100 -23.65 8.67 -25.54
N GLN A 101 -23.53 7.36 -25.59
CA GLN A 101 -24.38 6.44 -26.36
C GLN A 101 -25.46 5.79 -25.47
N ALA A 102 -25.72 6.33 -24.29
CA ALA A 102 -26.64 5.80 -23.28
C ALA A 102 -26.35 4.33 -22.88
N GLN A 103 -25.10 3.89 -22.98
CA GLN A 103 -24.69 2.57 -22.50
C GLN A 103 -24.28 2.63 -21.04
N PRO A 104 -24.66 1.64 -20.22
CA PRO A 104 -24.23 1.57 -18.83
C PRO A 104 -22.71 1.33 -18.74
N ARG A 105 -22.07 2.08 -17.88
CA ARG A 105 -20.64 2.01 -17.56
C ARG A 105 -20.43 1.98 -16.07
N SER A 106 -19.33 1.40 -15.67
CA SER A 106 -18.88 1.35 -14.29
C SER A 106 -17.41 1.78 -14.20
N ALA A 107 -17.04 2.45 -13.12
CA ALA A 107 -15.67 2.83 -12.84
C ALA A 107 -15.38 2.84 -11.33
N ALA A 108 -14.21 2.36 -10.94
CA ALA A 108 -13.72 2.50 -9.58
C ALA A 108 -13.17 3.92 -9.37
N LEU A 109 -13.62 4.58 -8.30
CA LEU A 109 -13.15 5.91 -7.88
C LEU A 109 -12.16 5.75 -6.72
N ASP A 110 -11.20 6.67 -6.60
CA ASP A 110 -10.24 6.67 -5.48
C ASP A 110 -10.98 6.99 -4.16
N PRO A 111 -10.97 6.10 -3.14
CA PRO A 111 -11.59 6.33 -1.84
C PRO A 111 -11.04 7.55 -1.07
N LEU A 112 -9.91 8.11 -1.49
CA LEU A 112 -9.40 9.38 -0.98
C LEU A 112 -10.19 10.60 -1.48
N SER A 113 -10.93 10.46 -2.58
CA SER A 113 -11.67 11.53 -3.23
C SER A 113 -13.14 11.19 -3.46
N ALA A 114 -13.59 9.98 -3.12
CA ALA A 114 -14.97 9.55 -3.27
C ALA A 114 -15.50 8.89 -2.00
N PHE A 115 -16.78 9.15 -1.68
CA PHE A 115 -17.46 8.56 -0.53
C PHE A 115 -18.98 8.69 -0.68
N VAL A 116 -19.73 7.86 0.03
CA VAL A 116 -21.18 7.95 0.16
C VAL A 116 -21.54 8.48 1.53
N VAL A 117 -22.59 9.27 1.61
CA VAL A 117 -23.19 9.75 2.85
C VAL A 117 -24.49 9.01 3.07
N TYR A 118 -24.61 8.36 4.21
CA TYR A 118 -25.75 7.56 4.61
C TYR A 118 -26.64 8.31 5.60
N ALA A 119 -27.90 7.91 5.70
CA ALA A 119 -28.81 8.39 6.72
C ALA A 119 -28.32 7.99 8.13
N ASP A 120 -28.48 8.88 9.09
CA ASP A 120 -28.11 8.64 10.50
C ASP A 120 -29.29 8.00 11.25
N ASP A 121 -29.85 6.95 10.65
CA ASP A 121 -30.90 6.15 11.23
C ASP A 121 -30.63 4.66 11.04
N VAL A 122 -31.54 3.79 11.52
CA VAL A 122 -31.38 2.34 11.45
C VAL A 122 -31.35 1.80 10.01
N SER A 123 -31.96 2.53 9.05
CA SER A 123 -31.97 2.11 7.64
C SER A 123 -30.61 2.27 6.97
N ALA A 124 -29.84 3.28 7.39
CA ALA A 124 -28.57 3.67 6.80
C ALA A 124 -28.64 3.76 5.26
N ASP A 125 -29.77 4.31 4.74
CA ASP A 125 -29.96 4.47 3.29
C ASP A 125 -28.95 5.49 2.72
N PRO A 126 -28.39 5.28 1.51
CA PRO A 126 -27.53 6.24 0.86
C PRO A 126 -28.29 7.51 0.49
N LEU A 127 -27.90 8.65 1.04
CA LEU A 127 -28.50 9.96 0.78
C LEU A 127 -27.91 10.60 -0.47
N PHE A 128 -26.59 10.62 -0.58
CA PHE A 128 -25.86 11.09 -1.76
C PHE A 128 -24.42 10.59 -1.77
N GLY A 129 -23.84 10.49 -2.94
CA GLY A 129 -22.43 10.21 -3.16
C GLY A 129 -21.66 11.49 -3.52
N VAL A 130 -20.40 11.55 -3.18
CA VAL A 130 -19.51 12.67 -3.52
C VAL A 130 -18.24 12.14 -4.17
N HIS A 131 -17.87 12.73 -5.30
CA HIS A 131 -16.56 12.57 -5.90
C HIS A 131 -15.95 13.95 -6.12
N PHE A 132 -14.71 14.18 -5.67
CA PHE A 132 -14.05 15.47 -5.84
C PHE A 132 -12.60 15.29 -6.33
N HIS A 133 -12.13 16.24 -7.13
CA HIS A 133 -10.76 16.23 -7.62
C HIS A 133 -10.23 17.67 -7.80
N PRO A 134 -8.90 17.87 -7.73
CA PRO A 134 -8.31 19.15 -8.09
C PRO A 134 -8.42 19.37 -9.59
N ILE A 135 -8.73 20.60 -9.98
CA ILE A 135 -8.60 21.07 -11.36
C ILE A 135 -7.15 21.53 -11.54
N THR A 136 -6.47 21.03 -12.55
CA THR A 136 -5.10 21.42 -12.86
C THR A 136 -5.07 22.29 -14.13
N ASN A 137 -4.16 23.28 -14.16
CA ASN A 137 -3.89 24.05 -15.36
C ASN A 137 -3.01 23.23 -16.33
N GLU A 138 -2.68 23.80 -17.51
CA GLU A 138 -1.83 23.17 -18.52
C GLU A 138 -0.43 22.77 -18.00
N SER A 139 0.08 23.44 -16.99
CA SER A 139 1.35 23.11 -16.33
C SER A 139 1.24 22.06 -15.23
N GLY A 140 0.03 21.45 -15.02
CA GLY A 140 -0.21 20.45 -13.97
C GLY A 140 -0.36 21.02 -12.56
N THR A 141 -0.39 22.36 -12.41
CA THR A 141 -0.53 23.01 -11.10
C THR A 141 -2.02 23.06 -10.71
N PRO A 142 -2.41 22.66 -9.49
CA PRO A 142 -3.78 22.80 -9.03
C PRO A 142 -4.24 24.27 -9.00
N CYS A 143 -5.35 24.58 -9.69
CA CYS A 143 -5.91 25.92 -9.80
C CYS A 143 -7.34 26.02 -9.26
N GLY A 144 -7.89 24.93 -8.75
CA GLY A 144 -9.22 24.85 -8.17
C GLY A 144 -9.61 23.43 -7.84
N TYR A 145 -10.87 23.26 -7.49
CA TYR A 145 -11.48 21.96 -7.19
C TYR A 145 -12.84 21.83 -7.88
N GLU A 146 -13.11 20.64 -8.35
CA GLU A 146 -14.43 20.23 -8.81
C GLU A 146 -14.96 19.13 -7.90
N ALA A 147 -16.24 19.16 -7.58
CA ALA A 147 -16.93 18.11 -6.88
C ALA A 147 -18.23 17.77 -7.61
N GLU A 148 -18.46 16.50 -7.79
CA GLU A 148 -19.72 15.93 -8.27
C GLU A 148 -20.45 15.31 -7.10
N VAL A 149 -21.70 15.72 -6.90
CA VAL A 149 -22.60 15.17 -5.90
C VAL A 149 -23.71 14.42 -6.61
N TYR A 150 -23.83 13.16 -6.32
CA TYR A 150 -24.78 12.24 -6.92
C TYR A 150 -25.92 11.97 -5.94
N THR A 151 -27.10 12.46 -6.25
CA THR A 151 -28.35 12.14 -5.52
C THR A 151 -29.05 10.95 -6.17
N ALA A 152 -30.23 10.57 -5.70
CA ALA A 152 -31.05 9.53 -6.35
C ALA A 152 -31.60 9.96 -7.73
N ALA A 153 -31.64 11.27 -8.04
CA ALA A 153 -32.25 11.81 -9.24
C ALA A 153 -31.27 12.44 -10.22
N GLU A 154 -30.24 13.11 -9.72
CA GLU A 154 -29.37 13.98 -10.51
C GLU A 154 -27.92 14.02 -10.02
N ARG A 155 -27.03 14.40 -10.93
CA ARG A 155 -25.64 14.74 -10.64
C ARG A 155 -25.49 16.27 -10.62
N LEU A 156 -25.03 16.78 -9.50
CA LEU A 156 -24.74 18.20 -9.27
C LEU A 156 -23.25 18.44 -9.37
N THR A 157 -22.82 19.41 -10.17
CA THR A 157 -21.40 19.76 -10.31
C THR A 157 -21.12 21.08 -9.62
N TYR A 158 -20.12 21.08 -8.73
CA TYR A 158 -19.61 22.23 -7.99
C TYR A 158 -18.19 22.54 -8.42
N ARG A 159 -17.85 23.85 -8.53
CA ARG A 159 -16.49 24.31 -8.81
C ARG A 159 -16.14 25.49 -7.91
N ALA A 160 -14.95 25.45 -7.30
CA ALA A 160 -14.42 26.51 -6.48
C ALA A 160 -12.90 26.61 -6.56
N ALA A 161 -12.35 27.79 -6.26
CA ALA A 161 -10.91 28.01 -6.19
C ALA A 161 -10.25 27.32 -4.98
N SER A 162 -11.04 27.00 -3.93
CA SER A 162 -10.56 26.32 -2.73
C SER A 162 -11.51 25.17 -2.33
N PHE A 163 -10.99 24.19 -1.60
CA PHE A 163 -11.82 23.10 -1.06
C PHE A 163 -12.94 23.62 -0.14
N SER A 164 -12.66 24.63 0.68
CA SER A 164 -13.68 25.27 1.55
C SER A 164 -14.78 25.95 0.73
N GLY A 165 -14.46 26.49 -0.44
CA GLY A 165 -15.42 27.12 -1.35
C GLY A 165 -16.42 26.15 -1.97
N LEU A 166 -16.04 24.85 -2.10
CA LEU A 166 -16.97 23.82 -2.56
C LEU A 166 -18.13 23.60 -1.59
N LEU A 167 -17.84 23.64 -0.28
CA LEU A 167 -18.81 23.40 0.78
C LEU A 167 -19.89 24.49 0.90
N LEU A 168 -19.58 25.69 0.44
CA LEU A 168 -20.45 26.89 0.56
C LEU A 168 -21.03 27.31 -0.79
N GLY A 169 -20.65 26.63 -1.87
CA GLY A 169 -21.01 26.98 -3.24
C GLY A 169 -22.40 26.52 -3.62
N GLN A 170 -22.93 27.16 -4.69
CA GLN A 170 -24.11 26.67 -5.41
C GLN A 170 -23.65 25.77 -6.56
N PRO A 171 -24.46 24.75 -6.97
CA PRO A 171 -24.11 23.91 -8.09
C PRO A 171 -24.01 24.75 -9.38
N LYS A 172 -22.99 24.47 -10.18
CA LYS A 172 -22.77 25.09 -11.49
C LYS A 172 -23.57 24.42 -12.61
N ALA A 173 -23.87 23.14 -12.43
CA ALA A 173 -24.66 22.33 -13.35
C ALA A 173 -25.44 21.26 -12.58
N SER A 174 -26.59 20.88 -13.12
CA SER A 174 -27.40 19.75 -12.70
C SER A 174 -27.76 18.92 -13.93
N VAL A 175 -27.57 17.60 -13.86
CA VAL A 175 -27.86 16.66 -14.94
C VAL A 175 -28.59 15.45 -14.35
N PRO A 176 -29.84 15.15 -14.78
CA PRO A 176 -30.54 13.97 -14.33
C PRO A 176 -29.89 12.69 -14.88
N HIS A 177 -29.86 11.60 -14.09
CA HIS A 177 -29.24 10.32 -14.50
C HIS A 177 -30.24 9.13 -14.56
N TYR A 178 -31.45 9.29 -14.07
CA TYR A 178 -32.56 8.32 -14.19
C TYR A 178 -32.36 6.95 -13.51
N PHE A 179 -31.33 6.74 -12.67
CA PHE A 179 -31.13 5.47 -11.96
C PHE A 179 -32.12 5.23 -10.82
N GLY A 180 -32.74 6.30 -10.28
CA GLY A 180 -33.66 6.21 -9.16
C GLY A 180 -33.00 5.89 -7.81
N ARG A 181 -31.69 5.79 -7.79
CA ARG A 181 -30.84 5.55 -6.61
C ARG A 181 -29.57 6.37 -6.73
N VAL A 182 -28.83 6.51 -5.63
CA VAL A 182 -27.48 7.09 -5.65
C VAL A 182 -26.56 6.14 -6.44
N PRO A 183 -25.96 6.57 -7.57
CA PRO A 183 -25.16 5.70 -8.41
C PRO A 183 -23.70 5.55 -7.95
N LEU A 184 -23.40 5.84 -6.69
CA LEU A 184 -22.15 5.50 -6.02
C LEU A 184 -22.42 4.37 -5.03
N ILE A 185 -21.62 3.30 -5.13
CA ILE A 185 -21.72 2.10 -4.31
C ILE A 185 -20.42 1.90 -3.59
N GLU A 186 -20.47 1.64 -2.27
CA GLU A 186 -19.30 1.33 -1.46
C GLU A 186 -19.16 -0.18 -1.25
N TYR A 187 -17.99 -0.71 -1.54
CA TYR A 187 -17.60 -2.12 -1.37
C TYR A 187 -16.76 -2.23 -0.09
N TRP A 188 -17.39 -2.58 1.01
CA TRP A 188 -16.74 -2.71 2.30
C TRP A 188 -15.85 -3.95 2.38
N ASN A 189 -14.71 -3.82 3.05
CA ASN A 189 -13.81 -4.95 3.31
C ASN A 189 -14.31 -5.84 4.45
N ASN A 190 -14.86 -5.18 5.47
CA ASN A 190 -15.40 -5.78 6.69
C ASN A 190 -16.30 -4.75 7.41
N ASP A 191 -16.90 -5.14 8.52
CA ASP A 191 -17.73 -4.31 9.38
C ASP A 191 -16.97 -3.21 10.14
N GLU A 192 -15.66 -3.35 10.30
CA GLU A 192 -14.79 -2.35 10.93
C GLU A 192 -14.33 -1.27 9.95
N GLU A 193 -14.68 -1.37 8.68
CA GLU A 193 -14.20 -0.50 7.59
C GLU A 193 -12.67 -0.42 7.51
N ALA A 194 -11.99 -1.49 7.88
CA ALA A 194 -10.54 -1.56 7.96
C ALA A 194 -9.93 -2.31 6.78
N GLY A 195 -8.82 -1.81 6.26
CA GLY A 195 -8.00 -2.49 5.25
C GLY A 195 -7.10 -3.56 5.88
N ASP A 196 -6.62 -4.49 5.08
CA ASP A 196 -5.78 -5.62 5.54
C ASP A 196 -4.37 -5.20 5.95
N VAL A 197 -3.90 -4.05 5.48
CA VAL A 197 -2.56 -3.52 5.75
C VAL A 197 -2.50 -2.75 7.06
N GLY A 198 -3.60 -2.12 7.47
CA GLY A 198 -3.66 -1.27 8.67
C GLY A 198 -3.06 -1.93 9.92
N PRO A 199 -3.48 -3.15 10.29
CA PRO A 199 -2.98 -3.86 11.48
C PRO A 199 -1.48 -4.15 11.47
N VAL A 200 -0.85 -4.25 10.30
CA VAL A 200 0.58 -4.64 10.16
C VAL A 200 1.48 -3.49 9.70
N LEU A 201 0.92 -2.31 9.47
CA LEU A 201 1.67 -1.18 8.89
C LEU A 201 2.87 -0.77 9.75
N SER A 202 2.73 -0.76 11.08
CA SER A 202 3.84 -0.46 11.99
C SER A 202 4.93 -1.54 12.01
N LEU A 203 4.56 -2.80 11.75
CA LEU A 203 5.53 -3.89 11.63
C LEU A 203 6.32 -3.79 10.32
N ILE A 204 5.65 -3.37 9.23
CA ILE A 204 6.31 -3.10 7.94
C ILE A 204 7.30 -1.95 8.08
N ASP A 205 6.90 -0.85 8.72
CA ASP A 205 7.79 0.29 8.97
C ASP A 205 9.02 -0.13 9.82
N ALA A 206 8.82 -0.97 10.84
CA ALA A 206 9.90 -1.49 11.67
C ALA A 206 10.84 -2.43 10.88
N TYR A 207 10.30 -3.26 10.00
CA TYR A 207 11.07 -4.13 9.13
C TYR A 207 11.96 -3.32 8.17
N ASP A 208 11.41 -2.28 7.54
CA ASP A 208 12.14 -1.38 6.64
C ASP A 208 13.31 -0.69 7.36
N VAL A 209 13.11 -0.24 8.61
CA VAL A 209 14.16 0.36 9.42
C VAL A 209 15.24 -0.67 9.74
N LEU A 210 14.86 -1.87 10.19
CA LEU A 210 15.79 -2.94 10.55
C LEU A 210 16.70 -3.33 9.38
N GLU A 211 16.10 -3.60 8.21
CA GLU A 211 16.87 -4.00 7.02
C GLU A 211 17.75 -2.87 6.49
N SER A 212 17.27 -1.62 6.52
CA SER A 212 18.09 -0.45 6.17
C SER A 212 19.29 -0.30 7.11
N ASP A 213 19.09 -0.51 8.41
CA ASP A 213 20.17 -0.42 9.41
C ASP A 213 21.16 -1.58 9.29
N ARG A 214 20.71 -2.78 8.94
CA ARG A 214 21.60 -3.93 8.67
C ARG A 214 22.55 -3.63 7.51
N VAL A 215 22.06 -3.06 6.42
CA VAL A 215 22.90 -2.68 5.28
C VAL A 215 23.86 -1.57 5.66
N ASN A 216 23.40 -0.54 6.38
CA ASN A 216 24.26 0.55 6.86
C ASN A 216 25.34 0.07 7.82
N ASP A 217 25.00 -0.82 8.75
CA ASP A 217 25.97 -1.41 9.69
C ASP A 217 26.99 -2.28 8.95
N GLN A 218 26.56 -3.04 7.92
CA GLN A 218 27.48 -3.84 7.11
C GLN A 218 28.47 -2.97 6.35
N GLU A 219 28.04 -1.83 5.81
CA GLU A 219 28.93 -0.89 5.12
C GLU A 219 29.91 -0.25 6.12
N GLN A 220 29.43 0.13 7.32
CA GLN A 220 30.31 0.66 8.37
C GLN A 220 31.33 -0.36 8.88
N LEU A 221 31.00 -1.66 8.90
CA LEU A 221 31.93 -2.71 9.29
C LEU A 221 33.07 -2.89 8.28
N VAL A 222 32.83 -2.60 7.01
CA VAL A 222 33.88 -2.60 5.96
C VAL A 222 34.87 -1.44 6.20
N ASP A 223 34.39 -0.32 6.77
CA ASP A 223 35.21 0.83 7.19
C ASP A 223 35.60 0.77 8.69
N ALA A 224 35.73 -0.44 9.25
CA ALA A 224 36.02 -0.65 10.66
C ALA A 224 37.22 0.19 11.16
N LEU A 225 37.06 0.78 12.34
CA LEU A 225 38.07 1.61 12.99
C LEU A 225 39.30 0.73 13.32
N LEU A 226 40.44 1.05 12.74
CA LEU A 226 41.69 0.42 13.08
C LEU A 226 42.25 1.06 14.37
N LEU A 227 42.26 0.30 15.46
CA LEU A 227 42.90 0.68 16.66
C LEU A 227 44.40 0.30 16.61
N VAL A 228 45.26 1.31 16.68
CA VAL A 228 46.70 1.09 16.74
C VAL A 228 47.20 1.53 18.09
N TYR A 229 47.96 0.70 18.76
CA TYR A 229 48.57 1.01 20.06
C TYR A 229 50.08 0.71 20.04
N GLY A 230 50.85 1.42 20.86
CA GLY A 230 52.29 1.22 20.97
C GLY A 230 53.12 1.78 19.79
N ALA A 231 52.52 2.45 18.81
CA ALA A 231 53.24 3.03 17.69
C ALA A 231 52.80 4.46 17.39
N ARG A 232 53.74 5.35 17.06
CA ARG A 232 53.42 6.63 16.40
C ARG A 232 53.24 6.42 14.90
N MET A 233 52.16 6.88 14.41
CA MET A 233 51.86 6.82 12.97
C MET A 233 52.34 8.12 12.31
N GLU A 234 53.39 8.03 11.50
CA GLU A 234 53.98 9.17 10.78
C GLU A 234 53.58 9.16 9.31
N THR A 235 53.58 10.35 8.69
CA THR A 235 53.42 10.48 7.24
C THR A 235 54.64 9.89 6.53
N ASP A 236 54.41 9.21 5.40
CA ASP A 236 55.50 8.66 4.60
C ASP A 236 56.30 9.77 3.85
N ASP A 237 57.42 9.39 3.22
CA ASP A 237 58.23 10.28 2.39
C ASP A 237 57.51 10.93 1.25
N ARG A 238 56.31 10.46 0.90
CA ARG A 238 55.42 11.00 -0.13
C ARG A 238 54.34 11.91 0.44
N GLY A 239 54.36 12.20 1.75
CA GLY A 239 53.38 13.04 2.42
C GLY A 239 52.03 12.39 2.64
N ARG A 240 51.90 11.08 2.46
CA ARG A 240 50.64 10.34 2.68
C ARG A 240 50.43 10.06 4.17
N THR A 241 49.25 10.34 4.65
CA THR A 241 48.88 9.99 6.05
C THR A 241 48.79 8.46 6.21
N PRO A 242 48.95 7.94 7.42
CA PRO A 242 48.80 6.50 7.69
C PRO A 242 47.47 5.93 7.24
N ALA A 243 46.39 6.70 7.35
CA ALA A 243 45.07 6.30 6.83
C ALA A 243 45.04 6.18 5.30
N GLN A 244 45.77 7.05 4.59
CA GLN A 244 45.90 6.97 3.13
C GLN A 244 46.77 5.78 2.69
N GLN A 245 47.87 5.50 3.41
CA GLN A 245 48.72 4.33 3.18
C GLN A 245 47.92 3.04 3.36
N LEU A 246 47.18 2.93 4.48
CA LEU A 246 46.35 1.74 4.76
C LEU A 246 45.30 1.50 3.67
N ARG A 247 44.64 2.57 3.21
CA ARG A 247 43.62 2.46 2.14
C ARG A 247 44.19 2.06 0.79
N GLN A 248 45.38 2.62 0.43
CA GLN A 248 45.98 2.38 -0.89
C GLN A 248 46.82 1.10 -0.94
N ASP A 249 47.66 0.88 0.07
CA ASP A 249 48.64 -0.22 0.07
C ASP A 249 48.11 -1.45 0.78
N LYS A 250 47.00 -1.31 1.56
CA LYS A 250 46.42 -2.34 2.44
C LYS A 250 47.42 -2.97 3.40
N LEU A 251 48.46 -2.23 3.72
CA LEU A 251 49.55 -2.61 4.61
C LEU A 251 49.68 -1.58 5.72
N LEU A 252 49.86 -2.06 6.95
CA LEU A 252 50.19 -1.26 8.12
C LEU A 252 51.55 -1.75 8.63
N TYR A 253 52.57 -0.86 8.60
CA TYR A 253 53.88 -1.14 9.18
C TYR A 253 53.91 -0.70 10.64
N LEU A 254 54.21 -1.62 11.54
CA LEU A 254 54.39 -1.38 12.96
C LEU A 254 55.86 -1.55 13.32
N PRO A 255 56.56 -0.46 13.66
CA PRO A 255 58.03 -0.49 13.86
C PRO A 255 58.43 -1.16 15.15
N ASP A 256 57.55 -1.26 16.15
CA ASP A 256 57.84 -1.85 17.46
C ASP A 256 57.22 -3.25 17.58
N ARG A 257 57.96 -4.17 18.24
CA ARG A 257 57.47 -5.54 18.50
C ARG A 257 56.32 -5.56 19.51
N GLU A 258 56.19 -4.55 20.36
CA GLU A 258 55.09 -4.40 21.31
C GLU A 258 53.89 -3.65 20.73
N ALA A 259 54.06 -3.08 19.53
CA ALA A 259 52.94 -2.40 18.82
C ALA A 259 51.96 -3.42 18.26
N GLY A 260 50.71 -3.10 18.34
CA GLY A 260 49.63 -3.93 17.81
C GLY A 260 48.59 -3.10 17.07
N ALA A 261 47.91 -3.75 16.17
CA ALA A 261 46.78 -3.16 15.47
C ALA A 261 45.65 -4.17 15.47
N GLN A 262 44.46 -3.72 15.78
CA GLN A 262 43.24 -4.53 15.69
C GLN A 262 42.07 -3.70 15.15
N TYR A 263 41.20 -4.32 14.37
CA TYR A 263 39.96 -3.66 14.01
C TYR A 263 39.01 -3.66 15.21
N LEU A 264 38.55 -2.46 15.59
CA LEU A 264 37.49 -2.32 16.58
C LEU A 264 36.16 -2.64 15.87
N ALA A 265 35.81 -3.92 15.86
CA ALA A 265 34.52 -4.33 15.38
C ALA A 265 33.48 -4.17 16.50
N LYS A 266 32.33 -3.57 16.19
CA LYS A 266 31.19 -3.61 17.10
C LYS A 266 30.85 -5.11 17.31
N PRO A 267 30.68 -5.60 18.55
CA PRO A 267 30.30 -7.00 18.78
C PRO A 267 29.06 -7.30 17.97
N GLY A 268 29.13 -8.35 17.17
CA GLY A 268 28.10 -8.62 16.17
C GLY A 268 26.73 -8.84 16.80
N THR A 269 25.80 -7.93 16.52
CA THR A 269 24.37 -8.07 16.80
C THR A 269 23.65 -8.84 15.68
N GLY A 270 24.40 -9.49 14.79
CA GLY A 270 23.85 -10.12 13.59
C GLY A 270 22.82 -11.22 13.88
N ALA A 271 23.05 -12.05 14.89
CA ALA A 271 22.12 -13.10 15.28
C ALA A 271 20.82 -12.54 15.87
N ASP A 272 20.91 -11.51 16.71
CA ASP A 272 19.73 -10.85 17.29
C ASP A 272 18.93 -10.08 16.23
N ALA A 273 19.62 -9.40 15.30
CA ALA A 273 18.98 -8.71 14.19
C ALA A 273 18.27 -9.70 13.24
N GLU A 274 18.87 -10.87 12.99
CA GLU A 274 18.23 -11.91 12.18
C GLU A 274 17.02 -12.53 12.89
N ALA A 275 17.11 -12.79 14.18
CA ALA A 275 15.97 -13.28 14.97
C ALA A 275 14.81 -12.27 14.97
N LEU A 276 15.11 -10.96 15.09
CA LEU A 276 14.11 -9.90 15.02
C LEU A 276 13.49 -9.80 13.61
N ARG A 277 14.30 -9.89 12.55
CA ARG A 277 13.83 -9.91 11.16
C ARG A 277 12.81 -11.02 10.94
N LEU A 278 13.15 -12.25 11.31
CA LEU A 278 12.27 -13.40 11.17
C LEU A 278 10.99 -13.28 12.02
N ALA A 279 11.08 -12.69 13.20
CA ALA A 279 9.92 -12.44 14.05
C ALA A 279 8.97 -11.42 13.40
N LEU A 280 9.49 -10.29 12.90
CA LEU A 280 8.69 -9.27 12.21
C LEU A 280 8.03 -9.83 10.95
N GLU A 281 8.76 -10.56 10.11
CA GLU A 281 8.24 -11.20 8.91
C GLU A 281 7.09 -12.16 9.24
N LYS A 282 7.30 -13.05 10.23
CA LYS A 282 6.26 -13.97 10.70
C LYS A 282 5.03 -13.25 11.24
N ASP A 283 5.22 -12.16 11.99
CA ASP A 283 4.11 -11.40 12.57
C ASP A 283 3.35 -10.60 11.48
N ILE A 284 4.03 -10.06 10.46
CA ILE A 284 3.40 -9.43 9.30
C ILE A 284 2.45 -10.42 8.62
N HIS A 285 2.92 -11.63 8.29
CA HIS A 285 2.10 -12.65 7.65
C HIS A 285 0.99 -13.18 8.55
N LYS A 286 1.25 -13.36 9.84
CA LYS A 286 0.28 -13.83 10.83
C LYS A 286 -0.87 -12.85 11.02
N PHE A 287 -0.56 -11.55 11.22
CA PHE A 287 -1.59 -10.55 11.53
C PHE A 287 -2.31 -10.02 10.30
N SER A 288 -1.69 -10.10 9.10
CA SER A 288 -2.40 -9.85 7.83
C SER A 288 -3.25 -11.03 7.38
N MET A 289 -3.10 -12.22 7.97
CA MET A 289 -3.69 -13.49 7.53
C MET A 289 -3.32 -13.90 6.09
N VAL A 290 -2.34 -13.23 5.48
CA VAL A 290 -1.84 -13.55 4.14
C VAL A 290 -0.54 -14.33 4.27
N PRO A 291 -0.50 -15.60 3.83
CA PRO A 291 0.69 -16.45 3.98
C PRO A 291 1.84 -15.95 3.11
N ASP A 292 3.07 -16.23 3.56
CA ASP A 292 4.25 -16.11 2.71
C ASP A 292 4.28 -17.28 1.71
N LEU A 293 4.00 -16.98 0.44
CA LEU A 293 4.01 -17.98 -0.63
C LEU A 293 5.44 -18.32 -1.12
N SER A 294 6.45 -17.56 -0.71
CA SER A 294 7.86 -17.81 -1.01
C SER A 294 8.54 -18.77 -0.02
N ASP A 295 7.87 -19.10 1.09
CA ASP A 295 8.38 -20.02 2.11
C ASP A 295 8.72 -21.39 1.47
N GLU A 296 9.93 -21.91 1.74
CA GLU A 296 10.39 -23.25 1.31
C GLU A 296 9.38 -24.35 1.67
N GLN A 297 8.58 -24.14 2.70
CA GLN A 297 7.48 -25.02 3.08
C GLN A 297 6.37 -25.11 2.01
N PHE A 298 6.28 -24.20 1.04
CA PHE A 298 5.41 -24.33 -0.13
C PHE A 298 6.09 -25.03 -1.31
N ALA A 299 7.42 -25.14 -1.31
CA ALA A 299 8.22 -25.72 -2.40
C ALA A 299 8.35 -27.25 -2.35
N GLY A 300 7.91 -27.94 -1.26
CA GLY A 300 8.04 -29.38 -1.08
C GLY A 300 6.83 -30.18 -1.57
N ASN A 301 6.91 -31.51 -1.50
CA ASN A 301 5.83 -32.48 -1.76
C ASN A 301 4.75 -32.39 -0.66
N ILE A 302 4.03 -31.25 -0.59
CA ILE A 302 3.00 -31.00 0.41
C ILE A 302 1.70 -31.63 -0.06
N SER A 303 1.02 -32.39 0.83
CA SER A 303 -0.32 -32.89 0.54
C SER A 303 -1.31 -31.73 0.37
N GLY A 304 -2.32 -31.90 -0.49
CA GLY A 304 -3.36 -30.89 -0.68
C GLY A 304 -4.08 -30.50 0.62
N VAL A 305 -4.12 -31.39 1.62
CA VAL A 305 -4.67 -31.13 2.96
C VAL A 305 -3.76 -30.14 3.72
N ALA A 306 -2.45 -30.34 3.72
CA ALA A 306 -1.52 -29.44 4.39
C ALA A 306 -1.51 -28.04 3.75
N MET A 307 -1.66 -27.97 2.41
CA MET A 307 -1.80 -26.71 1.69
C MET A 307 -3.05 -25.93 2.14
N ARG A 308 -4.19 -26.61 2.29
CA ARG A 308 -5.44 -25.99 2.81
C ARG A 308 -5.26 -25.43 4.21
N TYR A 309 -4.56 -26.13 5.11
CA TYR A 309 -4.29 -25.60 6.45
C TYR A 309 -3.46 -24.32 6.42
N LYS A 310 -2.49 -24.21 5.53
CA LYS A 310 -1.66 -23.00 5.37
C LYS A 310 -2.47 -21.82 4.83
N LEU A 311 -3.44 -22.08 3.96
CA LEU A 311 -4.30 -21.05 3.38
C LEU A 311 -5.53 -20.75 4.23
N LEU A 312 -5.76 -21.46 5.35
CA LEU A 312 -6.98 -21.34 6.15
C LEU A 312 -7.26 -19.91 6.62
N GLY A 313 -6.21 -19.18 7.05
CA GLY A 313 -6.35 -17.78 7.47
C GLY A 313 -6.86 -16.88 6.34
N LEU A 314 -6.22 -16.97 5.17
CA LEU A 314 -6.61 -16.23 3.98
C LEU A 314 -8.02 -16.63 3.49
N GLU A 315 -8.36 -17.93 3.56
CA GLU A 315 -9.70 -18.42 3.19
C GLU A 315 -10.79 -17.85 4.11
N GLN A 316 -10.57 -17.80 5.43
CA GLN A 316 -11.53 -17.23 6.37
C GLN A 316 -11.67 -15.70 6.16
N LEU A 317 -10.57 -14.99 5.99
CA LEU A 317 -10.58 -13.57 5.67
C LEU A 317 -11.38 -13.31 4.39
N THR A 318 -11.14 -14.09 3.34
CA THR A 318 -11.82 -13.94 2.05
C THR A 318 -13.32 -14.22 2.13
N ARG A 319 -13.76 -15.20 2.94
CA ARG A 319 -15.19 -15.47 3.14
C ARG A 319 -15.94 -14.28 3.77
N VAL A 320 -15.30 -13.55 4.68
CA VAL A 320 -15.88 -12.31 5.24
C VAL A 320 -15.99 -11.24 4.16
N LYS A 321 -14.91 -11.00 3.40
CA LYS A 321 -14.91 -10.04 2.29
C LYS A 321 -15.93 -10.38 1.21
N GLU A 322 -16.07 -11.66 0.85
CA GLU A 322 -17.02 -12.14 -0.14
C GLU A 322 -18.47 -11.78 0.22
N ARG A 323 -18.83 -11.83 1.51
CA ARG A 323 -20.18 -11.44 1.95
C ARG A 323 -20.46 -9.97 1.67
N TRP A 324 -19.54 -9.08 2.05
CA TRP A 324 -19.66 -7.65 1.83
C TRP A 324 -19.61 -7.28 0.34
N PHE A 325 -18.70 -7.90 -0.40
CA PHE A 325 -18.57 -7.68 -1.84
C PHE A 325 -19.83 -8.11 -2.61
N ARG A 326 -20.42 -9.26 -2.25
CA ARG A 326 -21.68 -9.73 -2.84
C ARG A 326 -22.87 -8.83 -2.52
N GLU A 327 -22.89 -8.21 -1.35
CA GLU A 327 -23.95 -7.28 -0.96
C GLU A 327 -23.89 -6.03 -1.83
N ALA A 328 -22.71 -5.43 -1.99
CA ALA A 328 -22.51 -4.29 -2.88
C ALA A 328 -22.85 -4.60 -4.35
N LEU A 329 -22.53 -5.82 -4.83
CA LEU A 329 -22.89 -6.24 -6.21
C LEU A 329 -24.40 -6.38 -6.45
N ARG A 330 -25.24 -6.40 -5.41
CA ARG A 330 -26.70 -6.48 -5.51
C ARG A 330 -27.39 -5.11 -5.55
N GLU A 331 -26.68 -4.10 -5.12
CA GLU A 331 -27.16 -2.71 -5.17
C GLU A 331 -27.18 -2.16 -6.60
#